data_e624eb263f186daaa456c6b5a3797a16
#
_entry.id   e624eb263f186daaa456c6b5a3797a16
#
_cell.length_a   1.000
_cell.length_b   1.000
_cell.length_c   1.000
_cell.angle_alpha   90.00
_cell.angle_beta   90.00
_cell.angle_gamma   90.00
#
_symmetry.space_group_name_H-M   'P 1'
#
loop_
_entity.id
_entity.type
_entity.pdbx_description
1 polymer ?
#
loop_
_entity_poly.entity_id
_entity_poly.type
_entity_poly.pdbx_seq_one_letter_code
_entity_poly.pdbx_strand_id
1 'polypeptide(L)'
;PFASCSAKLPIYALFTAAFFTRYKALVMISLYVIGIVVGIVVALILKKFNFKGNPVPFVLELPNYRMPTPKSVLQLMWQKTKDFVTKAFTIIFLASIIIWFFQTFDWRFNVVSDPENSLLAMIGSLISPLFEPLGFGDWRISTALITGFTAKESVVSTLTILLGGSTAVLKTLFTPLTAFVFLVFTLLYTPCVAAIATVKRELGRRWAFQIVLLQCAIAWIVAELVHLVGMLFV
;
A
#
# COMPACT_ATOMS: atom_id res chain seq x y z
N PRO A 1 -2.67 0.53 -10.03
CA PRO A 1 -2.66 0.27 -8.59
C PRO A 1 -1.44 -0.55 -8.13
N PHE A 2 -0.90 -1.47 -8.96
CA PHE A 2 0.23 -2.34 -8.65
C PHE A 2 1.61 -1.68 -8.78
N ALA A 3 1.70 -0.51 -9.41
CA ALA A 3 2.96 0.22 -9.54
C ALA A 3 3.44 0.78 -8.19
N SER A 4 4.75 0.84 -8.01
CA SER A 4 5.37 1.46 -6.85
C SER A 4 5.16 2.98 -6.87
N CYS A 5 4.69 3.53 -5.76
CA CYS A 5 4.62 4.98 -5.53
C CYS A 5 5.77 5.44 -4.61
N SER A 6 6.05 6.72 -4.60
CA SER A 6 7.09 7.30 -3.74
C SER A 6 6.87 7.02 -2.24
N ALA A 7 5.62 6.91 -1.80
CA ALA A 7 5.26 6.60 -0.41
C ALA A 7 5.67 5.19 0.05
N LYS A 8 5.94 4.25 -0.87
CA LYS A 8 6.45 2.90 -0.55
C LYS A 8 7.98 2.88 -0.40
N LEU A 9 8.70 3.85 -0.95
CA LEU A 9 10.16 3.88 -0.90
C LEU A 9 10.75 3.84 0.51
N PRO A 10 10.21 4.54 1.52
CA PRO A 10 10.70 4.43 2.89
C PRO A 10 10.62 3.00 3.45
N ILE A 11 9.55 2.24 3.13
CA ILE A 11 9.40 0.85 3.54
C ILE A 11 10.48 -0.01 2.89
N TYR A 12 10.69 0.15 1.58
CA TYR A 12 11.73 -0.57 0.84
C TYR A 12 13.12 -0.24 1.38
N ALA A 13 13.40 1.03 1.66
CA ALA A 13 14.68 1.47 2.21
C ALA A 13 14.94 0.85 3.59
N LEU A 14 13.96 0.85 4.49
CA LEU A 14 14.07 0.27 5.83
C LEU A 14 14.41 -1.23 5.77
N PHE A 15 13.61 -2.00 5.04
CA PHE A 15 13.78 -3.45 4.96
C PHE A 15 15.02 -3.86 4.17
N THR A 16 15.34 -3.19 3.06
CA THR A 16 16.56 -3.48 2.29
C THR A 16 17.82 -3.11 3.06
N ALA A 17 17.79 -2.06 3.87
CA ALA A 17 18.90 -1.71 4.75
C ALA A 17 19.09 -2.72 5.88
N ALA A 18 18.00 -3.27 6.43
CA ALA A 18 18.04 -4.22 7.54
C ALA A 18 18.46 -5.63 7.11
N PHE A 19 17.94 -6.14 5.98
CA PHE A 19 18.06 -7.55 5.58
C PHE A 19 18.91 -7.78 4.32
N PHE A 20 18.99 -6.82 3.38
CA PHE A 20 19.60 -7.01 2.05
C PHE A 20 20.74 -6.02 1.78
N THR A 21 21.67 -5.86 2.72
CA THR A 21 22.74 -4.86 2.63
C THR A 21 23.58 -4.96 1.36
N ARG A 22 23.86 -6.18 0.86
CA ARG A 22 24.66 -6.43 -0.33
C ARG A 22 23.87 -6.30 -1.64
N TYR A 23 22.56 -6.61 -1.63
CA TYR A 23 21.70 -6.71 -2.82
C TYR A 23 20.55 -5.71 -2.85
N LYS A 24 20.67 -4.57 -2.19
CA LYS A 24 19.61 -3.55 -2.07
C LYS A 24 18.97 -3.17 -3.40
N ALA A 25 19.81 -2.84 -4.40
CA ALA A 25 19.35 -2.44 -5.72
C ALA A 25 18.61 -3.55 -6.45
N LEU A 26 19.10 -4.78 -6.35
CA LEU A 26 18.49 -5.95 -6.98
C LEU A 26 17.10 -6.24 -6.41
N VAL A 27 16.96 -6.19 -5.09
CA VAL A 27 15.66 -6.36 -4.41
C VAL A 27 14.69 -5.26 -4.82
N MET A 28 15.13 -4.01 -4.87
CA MET A 28 14.27 -2.91 -5.32
C MET A 28 13.81 -3.09 -6.77
N ILE A 29 14.72 -3.45 -7.68
CA ILE A 29 14.38 -3.71 -9.08
C ILE A 29 13.41 -4.88 -9.20
N SER A 30 13.62 -5.96 -8.45
CA SER A 30 12.72 -7.12 -8.46
C SER A 30 11.31 -6.77 -8.03
N LEU A 31 11.15 -5.91 -7.02
CA LEU A 31 9.84 -5.41 -6.59
C LEU A 31 9.14 -4.61 -7.70
N TYR A 32 9.86 -3.75 -8.41
CA TYR A 32 9.29 -3.02 -9.56
C TYR A 32 8.85 -3.97 -10.68
N VAL A 33 9.67 -4.96 -11.01
CA VAL A 33 9.36 -5.97 -12.04
C VAL A 33 8.14 -6.79 -11.63
N ILE A 34 8.09 -7.28 -10.38
CA ILE A 34 6.93 -8.02 -9.85
C ILE A 34 5.66 -7.18 -9.97
N GLY A 35 5.70 -5.91 -9.58
CA GLY A 35 4.55 -5.00 -9.70
C GLY A 35 4.04 -4.84 -11.13
N ILE A 36 4.94 -4.71 -12.10
CA ILE A 36 4.61 -4.59 -13.52
C ILE A 36 4.00 -5.91 -14.05
N VAL A 37 4.65 -7.04 -13.77
CA VAL A 37 4.20 -8.36 -14.23
C VAL A 37 2.81 -8.68 -13.66
N VAL A 38 2.61 -8.51 -12.36
CA VAL A 38 1.30 -8.72 -11.71
C VAL A 38 0.26 -7.78 -12.31
N GLY A 39 0.60 -6.52 -12.55
CA GLY A 39 -0.29 -5.55 -13.20
C GLY A 39 -0.74 -5.98 -14.59
N ILE A 40 0.17 -6.48 -15.41
CA ILE A 40 -0.14 -6.99 -16.77
C ILE A 40 -1.03 -8.23 -16.68
N VAL A 41 -0.69 -9.20 -15.82
CA VAL A 41 -1.47 -10.44 -15.64
C VAL A 41 -2.90 -10.14 -15.21
N VAL A 42 -3.06 -9.28 -14.20
CA VAL A 42 -4.38 -8.86 -13.70
C VAL A 42 -5.18 -8.12 -14.78
N ALA A 43 -4.54 -7.24 -15.56
CA ALA A 43 -5.20 -6.54 -16.66
C ALA A 43 -5.71 -7.52 -17.74
N LEU A 44 -4.92 -8.53 -18.09
CA LEU A 44 -5.31 -9.57 -19.05
C LEU A 44 -6.47 -10.40 -18.53
N ILE A 45 -6.45 -10.77 -17.23
CA ILE A 45 -7.53 -11.51 -16.58
C ILE A 45 -8.82 -10.70 -16.59
N LEU A 46 -8.77 -9.43 -16.17
CA LEU A 46 -9.93 -8.56 -16.14
C LEU A 46 -10.50 -8.30 -17.54
N LYS A 47 -9.64 -8.13 -18.55
CA LYS A 47 -10.05 -8.01 -19.95
C LYS A 47 -10.85 -9.24 -20.41
N LYS A 48 -10.38 -10.44 -20.05
CA LYS A 48 -11.03 -11.69 -20.47
C LYS A 48 -12.38 -11.92 -19.79
N PHE A 49 -12.51 -11.57 -18.50
CA PHE A 49 -13.69 -11.90 -17.70
C PHE A 49 -14.70 -10.76 -17.60
N ASN A 50 -14.26 -9.51 -17.37
CA ASN A 50 -15.15 -8.39 -17.07
C ASN A 50 -15.38 -7.44 -18.25
N PHE A 51 -14.42 -7.29 -19.15
CA PHE A 51 -14.48 -6.31 -20.24
C PHE A 51 -14.52 -7.01 -21.61
N LYS A 52 -15.57 -7.81 -21.84
CA LYS A 52 -15.85 -8.43 -23.12
C LYS A 52 -16.53 -7.41 -24.08
N GLY A 53 -15.82 -6.39 -24.51
CA GLY A 53 -16.33 -5.41 -25.46
C GLY A 53 -15.48 -5.42 -26.74
N ASN A 54 -16.13 -5.24 -27.91
CA ASN A 54 -15.40 -4.91 -29.11
C ASN A 54 -14.76 -3.53 -28.93
N PRO A 55 -13.47 -3.35 -29.28
CA PRO A 55 -12.86 -2.04 -29.23
C PRO A 55 -13.63 -1.11 -30.18
N VAL A 56 -14.29 -0.12 -29.62
CA VAL A 56 -14.87 0.94 -30.43
C VAL A 56 -13.70 1.66 -31.11
N PRO A 57 -13.67 1.78 -32.45
CA PRO A 57 -12.63 2.54 -33.10
C PRO A 57 -12.71 4.00 -32.62
N PHE A 58 -11.69 4.38 -31.87
CA PHE A 58 -11.63 5.72 -31.30
C PHE A 58 -11.02 6.65 -32.36
N VAL A 59 -11.86 7.22 -33.20
CA VAL A 59 -11.47 8.22 -34.17
C VAL A 59 -11.52 9.58 -33.48
N LEU A 60 -10.37 10.05 -33.02
CA LEU A 60 -10.19 11.44 -32.56
C LEU A 60 -9.65 12.23 -33.75
N GLU A 61 -10.42 13.21 -34.18
CA GLU A 61 -9.86 14.30 -35.00
C GLU A 61 -8.82 15.01 -34.13
N LEU A 62 -7.57 14.92 -34.50
CA LEU A 62 -6.48 15.59 -33.80
C LEU A 62 -6.66 17.11 -33.99
N PRO A 63 -6.91 17.87 -32.94
CA PRO A 63 -6.98 19.32 -33.05
C PRO A 63 -5.63 19.86 -33.54
N ASN A 64 -5.65 20.95 -34.33
CA ASN A 64 -4.41 21.57 -34.77
C ASN A 64 -3.51 21.87 -33.59
N TYR A 65 -2.23 21.47 -33.74
CA TYR A 65 -1.24 21.71 -32.70
C TYR A 65 -1.08 23.22 -32.44
N ARG A 66 -1.35 23.62 -31.19
CA ARG A 66 -1.12 25.00 -30.72
C ARG A 66 -0.14 24.94 -29.56
N MET A 67 0.89 25.74 -29.58
CA MET A 67 1.80 25.86 -28.43
C MET A 67 1.02 26.39 -27.22
N PRO A 68 1.12 25.73 -26.07
CA PRO A 68 0.46 26.19 -24.87
C PRO A 68 1.07 27.51 -24.40
N THR A 69 0.22 28.47 -24.04
CA THR A 69 0.71 29.74 -23.50
C THR A 69 1.26 29.55 -22.09
N PRO A 70 2.35 30.20 -21.69
CA PRO A 70 2.92 30.07 -20.33
C PRO A 70 1.88 30.34 -19.22
N LYS A 71 1.00 31.31 -19.45
CA LYS A 71 -0.09 31.63 -18.50
C LYS A 71 -1.05 30.46 -18.31
N SER A 72 -1.48 29.81 -19.37
CA SER A 72 -2.39 28.64 -19.29
C SER A 72 -1.72 27.46 -18.61
N VAL A 73 -0.42 27.24 -18.87
CA VAL A 73 0.34 26.18 -18.20
C VAL A 73 0.44 26.42 -16.69
N LEU A 74 0.85 27.63 -16.28
CA LEU A 74 0.95 27.97 -14.85
C LEU A 74 -0.42 27.90 -14.16
N GLN A 75 -1.48 28.38 -14.79
CA GLN A 75 -2.81 28.34 -14.23
C GLN A 75 -3.31 26.91 -14.06
N LEU A 76 -3.10 26.03 -15.04
CA LEU A 76 -3.47 24.63 -14.96
C LEU A 76 -2.65 23.89 -13.90
N MET A 77 -1.34 24.14 -13.82
CA MET A 77 -0.45 23.58 -12.79
C MET A 77 -0.92 23.98 -11.40
N TRP A 78 -1.19 25.27 -11.19
CA TRP A 78 -1.68 25.77 -9.92
C TRP A 78 -3.02 25.14 -9.52
N GLN A 79 -3.96 25.07 -10.45
CA GLN A 79 -5.27 24.45 -10.20
C GLN A 79 -5.12 22.97 -9.80
N LYS A 80 -4.31 22.20 -10.56
CA LYS A 80 -4.05 20.80 -10.25
C LYS A 80 -3.34 20.60 -8.91
N THR A 81 -2.36 21.44 -8.59
CA THR A 81 -1.66 21.44 -7.31
C THR A 81 -2.60 21.77 -6.16
N LYS A 82 -3.39 22.83 -6.29
CA LYS A 82 -4.38 23.23 -5.27
C LYS A 82 -5.40 22.13 -5.01
N ASP A 83 -5.95 21.53 -6.07
CA ASP A 83 -6.90 20.43 -5.95
C ASP A 83 -6.30 19.22 -5.26
N PHE A 84 -5.06 18.89 -5.60
CA PHE A 84 -4.31 17.79 -4.96
C PHE A 84 -4.07 18.06 -3.48
N VAL A 85 -3.50 19.22 -3.15
CA VAL A 85 -3.18 19.60 -1.76
C VAL A 85 -4.45 19.63 -0.92
N THR A 86 -5.52 20.27 -1.39
CA THR A 86 -6.78 20.36 -0.63
C THR A 86 -7.37 18.98 -0.36
N LYS A 87 -7.44 18.10 -1.36
CA LYS A 87 -8.01 16.76 -1.22
C LYS A 87 -7.12 15.86 -0.36
N ALA A 88 -5.81 15.83 -0.65
CA ALA A 88 -4.87 15.01 0.10
C ALA A 88 -4.82 15.44 1.57
N PHE A 89 -4.73 16.75 1.85
CA PHE A 89 -4.71 17.28 3.20
C PHE A 89 -5.97 16.89 3.98
N THR A 90 -7.16 17.12 3.42
CA THR A 90 -8.43 16.84 4.12
C THR A 90 -8.60 15.35 4.42
N ILE A 91 -8.35 14.49 3.43
CA ILE A 91 -8.55 13.04 3.56
C ILE A 91 -7.50 12.44 4.51
N ILE A 92 -6.22 12.80 4.34
CA ILE A 92 -5.13 12.28 5.17
C ILE A 92 -5.27 12.80 6.60
N PHE A 93 -5.60 14.07 6.78
CA PHE A 93 -5.79 14.66 8.10
C PHE A 93 -6.91 13.98 8.88
N LEU A 94 -8.08 13.80 8.26
CA LEU A 94 -9.21 13.11 8.89
C LEU A 94 -8.86 11.66 9.24
N ALA A 95 -8.23 10.96 8.31
CA ALA A 95 -7.80 9.58 8.52
C ALA A 95 -6.73 9.46 9.63
N SER A 96 -5.82 10.42 9.73
CA SER A 96 -4.81 10.48 10.81
C SER A 96 -5.43 10.69 12.17
N ILE A 97 -6.47 11.55 12.27
CA ILE A 97 -7.22 11.74 13.52
C ILE A 97 -7.91 10.43 13.95
N ILE A 98 -8.53 9.73 13.02
CA ILE A 98 -9.20 8.45 13.30
C ILE A 98 -8.19 7.42 13.82
N ILE A 99 -7.04 7.29 13.14
CA ILE A 99 -6.00 6.35 13.59
C ILE A 99 -5.40 6.75 14.92
N TRP A 100 -5.12 8.03 15.12
CA TRP A 100 -4.65 8.54 16.40
C TRP A 100 -5.63 8.17 17.53
N PHE A 101 -6.92 8.33 17.30
CA PHE A 101 -7.95 7.93 18.25
C PHE A 101 -7.85 6.43 18.58
N PHE A 102 -7.78 5.55 17.57
CA PHE A 102 -7.65 4.11 17.76
C PHE A 102 -6.34 3.67 18.41
N GLN A 103 -5.27 4.44 18.28
CA GLN A 103 -3.98 4.19 18.93
C GLN A 103 -3.94 4.65 20.39
N THR A 104 -4.69 5.71 20.71
CA THR A 104 -4.62 6.36 22.02
C THR A 104 -5.62 5.80 23.02
N PHE A 105 -6.75 5.27 22.57
CA PHE A 105 -7.82 4.81 23.43
C PHE A 105 -7.94 3.28 23.45
N ASP A 106 -8.29 2.77 24.66
CA ASP A 106 -8.70 1.39 24.89
C ASP A 106 -10.21 1.23 24.66
N TRP A 107 -10.69 -0.01 24.69
CA TRP A 107 -12.12 -0.38 24.66
C TRP A 107 -12.97 0.41 25.65
N ARG A 108 -12.40 0.85 26.78
CA ARG A 108 -13.09 1.62 27.84
C ARG A 108 -12.92 3.14 27.70
N PHE A 109 -12.43 3.62 26.57
CA PHE A 109 -12.11 5.04 26.33
C PHE A 109 -11.10 5.64 27.33
N ASN A 110 -10.26 4.81 27.94
CA ASN A 110 -9.12 5.29 28.72
C ASN A 110 -7.93 5.54 27.82
N VAL A 111 -7.15 6.55 28.13
CA VAL A 111 -5.87 6.82 27.45
C VAL A 111 -4.88 5.72 27.84
N VAL A 112 -4.34 5.02 26.86
CA VAL A 112 -3.44 3.89 27.05
C VAL A 112 -1.99 4.36 27.00
N SER A 113 -1.20 3.98 27.99
CA SER A 113 0.26 4.24 28.00
C SER A 113 1.03 3.22 27.14
N ASP A 114 0.52 1.98 27.05
CA ASP A 114 1.16 0.89 26.31
C ASP A 114 0.41 0.63 25.00
N PRO A 115 1.09 0.69 23.83
CA PRO A 115 0.48 0.48 22.51
C PRO A 115 -0.23 -0.87 22.36
N GLU A 116 0.16 -1.88 23.15
CA GLU A 116 -0.42 -3.24 23.12
C GLU A 116 -1.91 -3.27 23.55
N ASN A 117 -2.32 -2.37 24.42
CA ASN A 117 -3.69 -2.30 24.94
C ASN A 117 -4.59 -1.38 24.13
N SER A 118 -4.11 -0.83 23.03
CA SER A 118 -4.89 0.06 22.17
C SER A 118 -5.94 -0.68 21.36
N LEU A 119 -7.04 -0.01 21.03
CA LEU A 119 -8.07 -0.53 20.13
C LEU A 119 -7.47 -1.03 18.80
N LEU A 120 -6.47 -0.32 18.32
CA LEU A 120 -5.80 -0.67 17.06
C LEU A 120 -4.98 -1.97 17.19
N ALA A 121 -4.32 -2.20 18.32
CA ALA A 121 -3.61 -3.46 18.60
C ALA A 121 -4.57 -4.64 18.71
N MET A 122 -5.75 -4.44 19.33
CA MET A 122 -6.78 -5.46 19.41
C MET A 122 -7.33 -5.84 18.02
N ILE A 123 -7.55 -4.88 17.14
CA ILE A 123 -7.93 -5.16 15.74
C ILE A 123 -6.78 -5.84 15.00
N GLY A 124 -5.54 -5.40 15.24
CA GLY A 124 -4.33 -6.02 14.68
C GLY A 124 -4.18 -7.49 15.07
N SER A 125 -4.41 -7.83 16.34
CA SER A 125 -4.35 -9.21 16.83
C SER A 125 -5.46 -10.09 16.26
N LEU A 126 -6.64 -9.53 16.02
CA LEU A 126 -7.76 -10.25 15.38
C LEU A 126 -7.45 -10.61 13.91
N ILE A 127 -6.71 -9.75 13.21
CA ILE A 127 -6.34 -9.93 11.80
C ILE A 127 -5.03 -10.72 11.64
N SER A 128 -4.18 -10.74 12.69
CA SER A 128 -2.88 -11.41 12.71
C SER A 128 -2.91 -12.86 12.18
N PRO A 129 -3.89 -13.73 12.53
CA PRO A 129 -3.93 -15.11 12.04
C PRO A 129 -4.02 -15.22 10.51
N LEU A 130 -4.55 -14.20 9.83
CA LEU A 130 -4.62 -14.15 8.37
C LEU A 130 -3.23 -14.05 7.72
N PHE A 131 -2.24 -13.54 8.45
CA PHE A 131 -0.87 -13.35 7.99
C PHE A 131 0.11 -14.44 8.48
N GLU A 132 -0.34 -15.38 9.32
CA GLU A 132 0.47 -16.52 9.76
C GLU A 132 1.02 -17.35 8.58
N PRO A 133 0.20 -17.70 7.53
CA PRO A 133 0.72 -18.45 6.40
C PRO A 133 1.84 -17.72 5.66
N LEU A 134 1.80 -16.39 5.61
CA LEU A 134 2.83 -15.57 4.97
C LEU A 134 4.12 -15.44 5.81
N GLY A 135 4.15 -16.02 7.03
CA GLY A 135 5.31 -16.01 7.92
C GLY A 135 5.50 -14.71 8.73
N PHE A 136 4.49 -13.83 8.79
CA PHE A 136 4.53 -12.61 9.62
C PHE A 136 3.20 -12.35 10.36
N GLY A 137 2.71 -13.35 11.08
CA GLY A 137 1.49 -13.31 11.89
C GLY A 137 1.62 -12.54 13.22
N ASP A 138 2.41 -11.47 13.30
CA ASP A 138 2.55 -10.64 14.50
C ASP A 138 1.53 -9.48 14.49
N TRP A 139 0.91 -9.20 15.63
CA TRP A 139 -0.06 -8.11 15.79
C TRP A 139 0.53 -6.74 15.45
N ARG A 140 1.83 -6.51 15.71
CA ARG A 140 2.53 -5.26 15.41
C ARG A 140 2.58 -5.00 13.90
N ILE A 141 2.82 -6.06 13.13
CA ILE A 141 2.86 -6.01 11.67
C ILE A 141 1.47 -5.75 11.12
N SER A 142 0.46 -6.46 11.63
CA SER A 142 -0.95 -6.27 11.25
C SER A 142 -1.43 -4.85 11.55
N THR A 143 -1.09 -4.31 12.72
CA THR A 143 -1.36 -2.92 13.11
C THR A 143 -0.70 -1.93 12.15
N ALA A 144 0.57 -2.16 11.79
CA ALA A 144 1.27 -1.30 10.84
C ALA A 144 0.66 -1.37 9.42
N LEU A 145 0.16 -2.52 8.98
CA LEU A 145 -0.55 -2.65 7.71
C LEU A 145 -1.89 -1.91 7.71
N ILE A 146 -2.62 -1.92 8.82
CA ILE A 146 -3.87 -1.16 8.98
C ILE A 146 -3.59 0.34 8.90
N THR A 147 -2.58 0.86 9.60
CA THR A 147 -2.19 2.26 9.50
C THR A 147 -1.73 2.63 8.10
N GLY A 148 -1.02 1.72 7.42
CA GLY A 148 -0.60 1.87 6.03
C GLY A 148 -1.73 1.95 5.01
N PHE A 149 -2.95 1.59 5.39
CA PHE A 149 -4.14 1.81 4.57
C PHE A 149 -4.46 3.30 4.41
N THR A 150 -4.23 4.11 5.44
CA THR A 150 -4.43 5.57 5.35
C THR A 150 -3.34 6.24 4.55
N ALA A 151 -2.09 5.99 4.92
CA ALA A 151 -0.92 6.51 4.25
C ALA A 151 0.19 5.44 4.30
N LYS A 152 0.79 5.12 3.17
CA LYS A 152 1.79 4.03 3.09
C LYS A 152 3.04 4.30 3.94
N GLU A 153 3.44 5.55 4.06
CA GLU A 153 4.54 5.97 4.92
C GLU A 153 4.27 5.70 6.41
N SER A 154 3.02 5.64 6.83
CA SER A 154 2.66 5.35 8.23
C SER A 154 3.04 3.92 8.64
N VAL A 155 3.20 2.99 7.72
CA VAL A 155 3.71 1.63 8.02
C VAL A 155 5.06 1.71 8.71
N VAL A 156 5.99 2.50 8.16
CA VAL A 156 7.35 2.66 8.73
C VAL A 156 7.29 3.32 10.09
N SER A 157 6.54 4.42 10.20
CA SER A 157 6.40 5.15 11.46
C SER A 157 5.80 4.26 12.56
N THR A 158 4.75 3.53 12.25
CA THR A 158 4.10 2.61 13.21
C THR A 158 5.03 1.47 13.62
N LEU A 159 5.70 0.82 12.65
CA LEU A 159 6.69 -0.21 12.97
C LEU A 159 7.82 0.35 13.83
N THR A 160 8.35 1.52 13.51
CA THR A 160 9.42 2.14 14.28
C THR A 160 8.97 2.43 15.72
N ILE A 161 7.76 2.92 15.93
CA ILE A 161 7.20 3.19 17.26
C ILE A 161 7.00 1.88 18.03
N LEU A 162 6.34 0.88 17.42
CA LEU A 162 6.04 -0.40 18.07
C LEU A 162 7.29 -1.24 18.36
N LEU A 163 8.37 -1.02 17.64
CA LEU A 163 9.66 -1.70 17.83
C LEU A 163 10.65 -0.88 18.68
N GLY A 164 10.22 0.23 19.27
CA GLY A 164 11.07 1.08 20.10
C GLY A 164 12.26 1.70 19.36
N GLY A 165 12.12 1.96 18.05
CA GLY A 165 13.17 2.54 17.21
C GLY A 165 14.33 1.62 16.85
N SER A 166 14.31 0.37 17.31
CA SER A 166 15.42 -0.58 17.12
C SER A 166 15.24 -1.48 15.89
N THR A 167 16.18 -1.36 14.93
CA THR A 167 16.24 -2.28 13.78
C THR A 167 16.62 -3.72 14.19
N ALA A 168 17.16 -3.92 15.41
CA ALA A 168 17.47 -5.25 15.93
C ALA A 168 16.18 -6.05 16.18
N VAL A 169 15.14 -5.41 16.73
CA VAL A 169 13.83 -6.04 16.96
C VAL A 169 13.15 -6.41 15.63
N LEU A 170 13.38 -5.61 14.57
CA LEU A 170 12.87 -5.97 13.24
C LEU A 170 13.45 -7.30 12.74
N LYS A 171 14.73 -7.59 13.04
CA LYS A 171 15.40 -8.84 12.68
C LYS A 171 14.96 -10.06 13.52
N THR A 172 14.33 -9.85 14.67
CA THR A 172 13.74 -10.96 15.45
C THR A 172 12.34 -11.33 14.95
N LEU A 173 11.62 -10.37 14.35
CA LEU A 173 10.27 -10.58 13.81
C LEU A 173 10.28 -11.13 12.38
N PHE A 174 11.30 -10.82 11.61
CA PHE A 174 11.39 -11.21 10.21
C PHE A 174 12.66 -11.98 9.92
N THR A 175 12.55 -13.05 9.15
CA THR A 175 13.65 -13.65 8.41
C THR A 175 13.89 -12.89 7.10
N PRO A 176 15.02 -13.05 6.41
CA PRO A 176 15.21 -12.43 5.09
C PRO A 176 14.12 -12.81 4.08
N LEU A 177 13.63 -14.06 4.13
CA LEU A 177 12.54 -14.52 3.28
C LEU A 177 11.23 -13.82 3.61
N THR A 178 10.80 -13.84 4.87
CA THR A 178 9.54 -13.21 5.29
C THR A 178 9.58 -11.69 5.14
N ALA A 179 10.76 -11.07 5.26
CA ALA A 179 10.96 -9.66 4.95
C ALA A 179 10.71 -9.35 3.46
N PHE A 180 11.19 -10.21 2.55
CA PHE A 180 10.91 -10.06 1.13
C PHE A 180 9.43 -10.29 0.81
N VAL A 181 8.80 -11.30 1.40
CA VAL A 181 7.35 -11.56 1.28
C VAL A 181 6.53 -10.36 1.77
N PHE A 182 6.91 -9.77 2.89
CA PHE A 182 6.27 -8.55 3.40
C PHE A 182 6.42 -7.36 2.44
N LEU A 183 7.59 -7.20 1.81
CA LEU A 183 7.79 -6.17 0.78
C LEU A 183 6.90 -6.39 -0.44
N VAL A 184 6.76 -7.64 -0.90
CA VAL A 184 5.86 -7.98 -2.01
C VAL A 184 4.40 -7.76 -1.62
N PHE A 185 4.01 -8.14 -0.41
CA PHE A 185 2.66 -7.87 0.09
C PHE A 185 2.38 -6.37 0.15
N THR A 186 3.28 -5.57 0.74
CA THR A 186 3.15 -4.11 0.82
C THR A 186 3.16 -3.41 -0.53
N LEU A 187 3.83 -3.99 -1.52
CA LEU A 187 3.78 -3.51 -2.90
C LEU A 187 2.37 -3.66 -3.49
N LEU A 188 1.75 -4.82 -3.31
CA LEU A 188 0.54 -5.22 -4.03
C LEU A 188 -0.75 -4.91 -3.28
N TYR A 189 -0.72 -4.87 -1.93
CA TYR A 189 -1.94 -4.68 -1.15
C TYR A 189 -2.57 -3.32 -1.37
N THR A 190 -3.76 -3.15 -0.87
CA THR A 190 -4.70 -2.05 -1.11
C THR A 190 -4.06 -0.67 -1.35
N PRO A 191 -4.58 0.14 -2.27
CA PRO A 191 -4.17 1.53 -2.44
C PRO A 191 -4.51 2.35 -1.17
N CYS A 192 -3.81 3.46 -0.96
CA CYS A 192 -4.11 4.37 0.16
C CYS A 192 -5.51 5.00 -0.01
N VAL A 193 -6.07 5.51 1.09
CA VAL A 193 -7.41 6.13 1.11
C VAL A 193 -7.56 7.22 0.06
N ALA A 194 -6.51 8.00 -0.21
CA ALA A 194 -6.53 9.03 -1.25
C ALA A 194 -6.74 8.45 -2.67
N ALA A 195 -6.07 7.33 -2.97
CA ALA A 195 -6.23 6.64 -4.25
C ALA A 195 -7.63 6.02 -4.37
N ILE A 196 -8.16 5.44 -3.29
CA ILE A 196 -9.52 4.88 -3.26
C ILE A 196 -10.56 5.98 -3.46
N ALA A 197 -10.37 7.15 -2.85
CA ALA A 197 -11.26 8.30 -3.04
C ALA A 197 -11.29 8.75 -4.52
N THR A 198 -10.15 8.69 -5.22
CA THR A 198 -10.08 8.98 -6.65
C THR A 198 -10.82 7.92 -7.47
N VAL A 199 -10.59 6.64 -7.20
CA VAL A 199 -11.31 5.54 -7.87
C VAL A 199 -12.83 5.65 -7.64
N LYS A 200 -13.24 5.95 -6.41
CA LYS A 200 -14.65 6.15 -6.07
C LYS A 200 -15.29 7.28 -6.88
N ARG A 201 -14.54 8.34 -7.13
CA ARG A 201 -15.02 9.48 -7.91
C ARG A 201 -15.14 9.18 -9.39
N GLU A 202 -14.17 8.45 -9.97
CA GLU A 202 -14.11 8.16 -11.39
C GLU A 202 -15.00 6.96 -11.80
N LEU A 203 -15.01 5.89 -11.00
CA LEU A 203 -15.66 4.62 -11.32
C LEU A 203 -16.88 4.30 -10.43
N GLY A 204 -17.10 5.09 -9.38
CA GLY A 204 -18.21 4.90 -8.45
C GLY A 204 -17.87 3.99 -7.26
N ARG A 205 -18.80 3.97 -6.27
CA ARG A 205 -18.60 3.33 -4.95
C ARG A 205 -18.43 1.81 -5.06
N ARG A 206 -19.20 1.16 -5.95
CA ARG A 206 -19.15 -0.31 -6.12
C ARG A 206 -17.78 -0.77 -6.62
N TRP A 207 -17.27 -0.10 -7.65
CA TRP A 207 -15.94 -0.38 -8.22
C TRP A 207 -14.81 -0.10 -7.23
N ALA A 208 -14.89 0.96 -6.45
CA ALA A 208 -13.89 1.27 -5.43
C ALA A 208 -13.77 0.12 -4.41
N PHE A 209 -14.90 -0.40 -3.92
CA PHE A 209 -14.90 -1.52 -2.97
C PHE A 209 -14.37 -2.82 -3.60
N GLN A 210 -14.80 -3.15 -4.81
CA GLN A 210 -14.33 -4.33 -5.54
C GLN A 210 -12.83 -4.30 -5.81
N ILE A 211 -12.28 -3.14 -6.17
CA ILE A 211 -10.84 -2.97 -6.41
C ILE A 211 -10.04 -3.19 -5.13
N VAL A 212 -10.50 -2.69 -3.98
CA VAL A 212 -9.84 -2.91 -2.69
C VAL A 212 -9.80 -4.40 -2.35
N LEU A 213 -10.94 -5.09 -2.44
CA LEU A 213 -11.01 -6.53 -2.16
C LEU A 213 -10.13 -7.34 -3.12
N LEU A 214 -10.21 -7.03 -4.41
CA LEU A 214 -9.41 -7.71 -5.43
C LEU A 214 -7.92 -7.53 -5.19
N GLN A 215 -7.48 -6.32 -4.83
CA GLN A 215 -6.06 -6.06 -4.57
C GLN A 215 -5.57 -6.76 -3.29
N CYS A 216 -6.37 -6.76 -2.22
CA CYS A 216 -6.02 -7.52 -1.01
C CYS A 216 -5.88 -9.02 -1.32
N ALA A 217 -6.81 -9.59 -2.08
CA ALA A 217 -6.76 -11.00 -2.46
C ALA A 217 -5.54 -11.31 -3.33
N ILE A 218 -5.26 -10.50 -4.34
CA ILE A 218 -4.08 -10.68 -5.20
C ILE A 218 -2.78 -10.53 -4.40
N ALA A 219 -2.70 -9.54 -3.52
CA ALA A 219 -1.53 -9.32 -2.68
C ALA A 219 -1.26 -10.54 -1.79
N TRP A 220 -2.31 -11.10 -1.17
CA TRP A 220 -2.21 -12.28 -0.32
C TRP A 220 -1.77 -13.51 -1.11
N ILE A 221 -2.42 -13.79 -2.27
CA ILE A 221 -2.08 -14.95 -3.11
C ILE A 221 -0.64 -14.85 -3.63
N VAL A 222 -0.23 -13.68 -4.14
CA VAL A 222 1.12 -13.52 -4.69
C VAL A 222 2.18 -13.58 -3.58
N ALA A 223 1.92 -13.00 -2.42
CA ALA A 223 2.83 -13.07 -1.27
C ALA A 223 2.99 -14.51 -0.77
N GLU A 224 1.89 -15.28 -0.70
CA GLU A 224 1.93 -16.70 -0.33
C GLU A 224 2.69 -17.53 -1.37
N LEU A 225 2.49 -17.30 -2.66
CA LEU A 225 3.26 -17.97 -3.71
C LEU A 225 4.76 -17.66 -3.58
N VAL A 226 5.13 -16.42 -3.31
CA VAL A 226 6.53 -16.03 -3.09
C VAL A 226 7.09 -16.72 -1.84
N HIS A 227 6.29 -16.82 -0.77
CA HIS A 227 6.68 -17.51 0.46
C HIS A 227 6.93 -19.00 0.21
N LEU A 228 6.00 -19.69 -0.44
CA LEU A 228 6.12 -21.11 -0.78
C LEU A 228 7.33 -21.39 -1.69
N VAL A 229 7.50 -20.57 -2.73
CA VAL A 229 8.67 -20.70 -3.63
C VAL A 229 9.97 -20.44 -2.86
N GLY A 230 9.99 -19.41 -2.00
CA GLY A 230 11.15 -19.11 -1.17
C GLY A 230 11.53 -20.23 -0.21
N MET A 231 10.55 -20.92 0.38
CA MET A 231 10.80 -22.09 1.25
C MET A 231 11.44 -23.28 0.52
N LEU A 232 11.25 -23.39 -0.82
CA LEU A 232 11.88 -24.46 -1.60
C LEU A 232 13.38 -24.19 -1.86
N PHE A 233 13.85 -22.96 -1.69
CA PHE A 233 15.23 -22.55 -1.94
C PHE A 233 16.05 -22.26 -0.67
N VAL A 234 15.42 -22.29 0.49
CA VAL A 234 16.03 -22.12 1.82
C VAL A 234 16.04 -23.45 2.57
#